data_464a9995434f72683fad1743970bb9c5
#
_entry.id   464a9995434f72683fad1743970bb9c5
#
_cell.length_a   1.000
_cell.length_b   1.000
_cell.length_c   1.000
_cell.angle_alpha   90.00
_cell.angle_beta   90.00
_cell.angle_gamma   90.00
#
_symmetry.space_group_name_H-M   'P 1'
#
loop_
_entity.id
_entity.type
_entity.pdbx_description
1 polymer ?
#
loop_
_entity_poly.entity_id
_entity_poly.type
_entity_poly.pdbx_seq_one_letter_code
_entity_poly.pdbx_strand_id
1 'polypeptide(L)'
;MITAQFILFFFAFLIICMFVMGALNRDLRDKRYLSTMGCLLSVMMIVCVCFFPFPYQDELLQTMITDGEGLGNNFIPFHTIISIFGEAITYHTYGTLCYQFFGNVLLFMPLGFSLCYYFKEDKKFFKVLCCIILVTVLVEVWQGAFNAMLQVNYRCVDIDDVMLNTIGGIF
;
A
#
# COMPACT_ATOMS: atom_id res chain seq x y z
N MET A 1 -7.99 18.82 -0.55
CA MET A 1 -7.40 17.46 -0.58
C MET A 1 -6.14 17.47 -1.44
N ILE A 2 -5.03 16.94 -0.90
CA ILE A 2 -3.86 16.66 -1.75
C ILE A 2 -4.18 15.38 -2.51
N THR A 3 -4.23 15.50 -3.84
CA THR A 3 -4.47 14.34 -4.70
C THR A 3 -3.16 13.62 -4.97
N ALA A 4 -3.21 12.33 -5.24
CA ALA A 4 -2.04 11.53 -5.61
C ALA A 4 -1.29 12.08 -6.84
N GLN A 5 -1.91 12.95 -7.63
CA GLN A 5 -1.36 13.47 -8.88
C GLN A 5 0.01 14.15 -8.71
N PHE A 6 0.17 15.03 -7.71
CA PHE A 6 1.47 15.70 -7.48
C PHE A 6 2.58 14.71 -7.12
N ILE A 7 2.25 13.70 -6.32
CA ILE A 7 3.20 12.67 -5.95
C ILE A 7 3.51 11.77 -7.14
N LEU A 8 2.51 11.41 -7.93
CA LEU A 8 2.70 10.66 -9.16
C LEU A 8 3.61 11.39 -10.14
N PHE A 9 3.47 12.73 -10.32
CA PHE A 9 4.38 13.52 -11.16
C PHE A 9 5.82 13.49 -10.63
N PHE A 10 6.01 13.66 -9.33
CA PHE A 10 7.35 13.63 -8.73
C PHE A 10 8.02 12.26 -8.91
N PHE A 11 7.29 11.19 -8.63
CA PHE A 11 7.81 9.84 -8.80
C PHE A 11 8.00 9.44 -10.26
N ALA A 12 7.10 9.87 -11.16
CA ALA A 12 7.30 9.68 -12.60
C ALA A 12 8.59 10.35 -13.08
N PHE A 13 8.88 11.55 -12.60
CA PHE A 13 10.14 12.24 -12.87
C PHE A 13 11.35 11.45 -12.35
N LEU A 14 11.30 10.94 -11.10
CA LEU A 14 12.38 10.12 -10.55
C LEU A 14 12.60 8.84 -11.36
N ILE A 15 11.52 8.17 -11.78
CA ILE A 15 11.60 6.96 -12.62
C ILE A 15 12.22 7.26 -13.97
N ILE A 16 11.83 8.37 -14.61
CA ILE A 16 12.42 8.81 -15.88
C ILE A 16 13.91 9.09 -15.68
N CYS A 17 14.29 9.81 -14.63
CA CYS A 17 15.69 10.07 -14.31
C CYS A 17 16.49 8.76 -14.10
N MET A 18 15.96 7.81 -13.34
CA MET A 18 16.59 6.50 -13.14
C MET A 18 16.72 5.74 -14.47
N PHE A 19 15.63 5.71 -15.28
CA PHE A 19 15.67 5.07 -16.58
C PHE A 19 16.73 5.67 -17.49
N VAL A 20 16.80 7.00 -17.58
CA VAL A 20 17.82 7.72 -18.37
C VAL A 20 19.24 7.42 -17.86
N MET A 21 19.45 7.46 -16.54
CA MET A 21 20.75 7.14 -15.95
C MET A 21 21.14 5.69 -16.23
N GLY A 22 20.23 4.74 -16.08
CA GLY A 22 20.47 3.33 -16.40
C GLY A 22 20.76 3.10 -17.88
N ALA A 23 20.10 3.83 -18.77
CA ALA A 23 20.36 3.78 -20.21
C ALA A 23 21.75 4.31 -20.57
N LEU A 24 22.14 5.45 -19.97
CA LEU A 24 23.45 6.06 -20.18
C LEU A 24 24.60 5.18 -19.66
N ASN A 25 24.43 4.57 -18.48
CA ASN A 25 25.44 3.70 -17.86
C ASN A 25 25.39 2.25 -18.36
N ARG A 26 24.48 1.91 -19.26
CA ARG A 26 24.22 0.54 -19.74
C ARG A 26 23.78 -0.45 -18.63
N ASP A 27 23.28 0.05 -17.50
CA ASP A 27 22.87 -0.74 -16.33
C ASP A 27 21.49 -1.38 -16.49
N LEU A 28 20.72 -1.00 -17.53
CA LEU A 28 19.38 -1.55 -17.79
C LEU A 28 19.39 -3.07 -18.07
N ARG A 29 20.55 -3.67 -18.30
CA ARG A 29 20.69 -5.13 -18.41
C ARG A 29 20.97 -5.80 -17.07
N ASP A 30 21.32 -5.03 -16.04
CA ASP A 30 21.55 -5.59 -14.70
C ASP A 30 20.20 -5.87 -14.01
N LYS A 31 19.99 -7.13 -13.67
CA LYS A 31 18.82 -7.59 -12.95
C LYS A 31 18.63 -6.89 -11.59
N ARG A 32 19.73 -6.52 -10.92
CA ARG A 32 19.67 -5.79 -9.67
C ARG A 32 19.13 -4.37 -9.86
N TYR A 33 19.60 -3.69 -10.91
CA TYR A 33 19.13 -2.35 -11.22
C TYR A 33 17.61 -2.34 -11.53
N LEU A 34 17.17 -3.26 -12.41
CA LEU A 34 15.75 -3.42 -12.74
C LEU A 34 14.89 -3.76 -11.51
N SER A 35 15.41 -4.64 -10.65
CA SER A 35 14.73 -5.00 -9.40
C SER A 35 14.59 -3.79 -8.45
N THR A 36 15.64 -2.98 -8.31
CA THR A 36 15.59 -1.76 -7.50
C THR A 36 14.57 -0.76 -8.04
N MET A 37 14.51 -0.59 -9.36
CA MET A 37 13.47 0.22 -10.00
C MET A 37 12.07 -0.33 -9.72
N GLY A 38 11.90 -1.64 -9.82
CA GLY A 38 10.63 -2.32 -9.51
C GLY A 38 10.20 -2.12 -8.06
N CYS A 39 11.14 -2.22 -7.10
CA CYS A 39 10.87 -1.94 -5.69
C CYS A 39 10.42 -0.50 -5.47
N LEU A 40 11.11 0.48 -6.06
CA LEU A 40 10.75 1.89 -5.91
C LEU A 40 9.38 2.20 -6.52
N LEU A 41 9.08 1.65 -7.70
CA LEU A 41 7.76 1.74 -8.32
C LEU A 41 6.66 1.17 -7.43
N SER A 42 6.90 -0.02 -6.86
CA SER A 42 5.93 -0.70 -5.98
C SER A 42 5.69 0.10 -4.71
N VAL A 43 6.73 0.60 -4.07
CA VAL A 43 6.61 1.46 -2.87
C VAL A 43 5.84 2.74 -3.21
N MET A 44 6.09 3.34 -4.37
CA MET A 44 5.33 4.49 -4.84
C MET A 44 3.83 4.18 -4.98
N MET A 45 3.48 3.05 -5.63
CA MET A 45 2.09 2.62 -5.76
C MET A 45 1.43 2.43 -4.39
N ILE A 46 2.12 1.76 -3.46
CA ILE A 46 1.65 1.55 -2.09
C ILE A 46 1.37 2.90 -1.41
N VAL A 47 2.31 3.84 -1.46
CA VAL A 47 2.12 5.18 -0.87
C VAL A 47 0.94 5.91 -1.51
N CYS A 48 0.81 5.88 -2.84
CA CYS A 48 -0.29 6.53 -3.54
C CYS A 48 -1.66 5.96 -3.15
N VAL A 49 -1.78 4.64 -3.07
CA VAL A 49 -3.06 3.98 -2.78
C VAL A 49 -3.42 4.06 -1.29
N CYS A 50 -2.45 3.83 -0.40
CA CYS A 50 -2.70 3.74 1.04
C CYS A 50 -2.90 5.10 1.72
N PHE A 51 -2.26 6.17 1.21
CA PHE A 51 -2.28 7.47 1.89
C PHE A 51 -3.06 8.56 1.15
N PHE A 52 -3.38 8.39 -0.13
CA PHE A 52 -4.10 9.42 -0.88
C PHE A 52 -5.50 8.96 -1.30
N PRO A 53 -6.47 9.91 -1.38
CA PRO A 53 -6.35 11.35 -1.13
C PRO A 53 -6.12 11.70 0.35
N PHE A 54 -5.24 12.67 0.62
CA PHE A 54 -4.93 13.09 1.99
C PHE A 54 -5.76 14.33 2.37
N PRO A 55 -6.54 14.31 3.47
CA PRO A 55 -7.33 15.44 3.92
C PRO A 55 -6.40 16.44 4.66
N TYR A 56 -6.26 17.67 4.12
CA TYR A 56 -5.48 18.72 4.77
C TYR A 56 -6.26 20.02 4.95
N GLN A 57 -7.49 20.08 4.41
CA GLN A 57 -8.35 21.26 4.52
C GLN A 57 -9.04 21.25 5.87
N ASP A 58 -8.88 22.33 6.64
CA ASP A 58 -9.46 22.46 7.99
C ASP A 58 -10.98 22.28 7.99
N GLU A 59 -11.69 22.83 6.99
CA GLU A 59 -13.14 22.70 6.85
C GLU A 59 -13.56 21.23 6.68
N LEU A 60 -12.85 20.48 5.85
CA LEU A 60 -13.11 19.05 5.63
C LEU A 60 -12.86 18.25 6.91
N LEU A 61 -11.74 18.51 7.60
CA LEU A 61 -11.41 17.85 8.86
C LEU A 61 -12.44 18.15 9.94
N GLN A 62 -12.88 19.40 10.07
CA GLN A 62 -13.92 19.79 11.02
C GLN A 62 -15.26 19.09 10.71
N THR A 63 -15.63 18.98 9.45
CA THR A 63 -16.82 18.24 9.04
C THR A 63 -16.72 16.77 9.42
N MET A 64 -15.60 16.10 9.10
CA MET A 64 -15.37 14.69 9.45
C MET A 64 -15.43 14.45 10.98
N ILE A 65 -14.88 15.39 11.78
CA ILE A 65 -14.91 15.31 13.24
C ILE A 65 -16.34 15.51 13.75
N THR A 66 -17.08 16.51 13.21
CA THR A 66 -18.41 16.87 13.69
C THR A 66 -19.44 15.80 13.35
N ASP A 67 -19.35 15.24 12.15
CA ASP A 67 -20.29 14.22 11.67
C ASP A 67 -19.95 12.82 12.23
N GLY A 68 -18.84 12.70 12.95
CA GLY A 68 -18.39 11.43 13.51
C GLY A 68 -17.98 10.41 12.41
N GLU A 69 -17.67 10.90 11.22
CA GLU A 69 -17.26 10.09 10.07
C GLU A 69 -15.82 9.61 10.25
N GLY A 70 -15.58 8.71 11.19
CA GLY A 70 -14.32 8.04 11.36
C GLY A 70 -14.42 6.56 10.99
N LEU A 71 -13.46 6.05 10.23
CA LEU A 71 -13.35 4.62 9.98
C LEU A 71 -12.97 3.90 11.27
N GLY A 72 -13.64 2.80 11.60
CA GLY A 72 -13.28 1.97 12.75
C GLY A 72 -11.96 1.24 12.52
N ASN A 73 -11.05 1.26 13.50
CA ASN A 73 -9.85 0.42 13.44
C ASN A 73 -10.20 -1.03 13.77
N ASN A 74 -9.55 -1.98 13.09
CA ASN A 74 -9.72 -3.40 13.33
C ASN A 74 -8.40 -4.06 13.73
N PHE A 75 -8.37 -4.62 14.93
CA PHE A 75 -7.23 -5.38 15.45
C PHE A 75 -7.56 -6.87 15.66
N ILE A 76 -8.75 -7.31 15.24
CA ILE A 76 -9.19 -8.71 15.34
C ILE A 76 -8.96 -9.38 13.98
N PRO A 77 -8.07 -10.38 13.90
CA PRO A 77 -7.82 -11.09 12.65
C PRO A 77 -9.10 -11.70 12.06
N PHE A 78 -9.23 -11.61 10.74
CA PHE A 78 -10.36 -12.08 9.93
C PHE A 78 -11.69 -11.35 10.15
N HIS A 79 -11.75 -10.35 11.03
CA HIS A 79 -13.00 -9.65 11.32
C HIS A 79 -13.50 -8.87 10.10
N THR A 80 -12.66 -8.04 9.48
CA THR A 80 -13.00 -7.26 8.30
C THR A 80 -13.29 -8.16 7.10
N ILE A 81 -12.48 -9.21 6.89
CA ILE A 81 -12.70 -10.18 5.82
C ILE A 81 -14.08 -10.82 5.94
N ILE A 82 -14.43 -11.33 7.14
CA ILE A 82 -15.72 -12.00 7.38
C ILE A 82 -16.88 -11.00 7.21
N SER A 83 -16.75 -9.78 7.72
CA SER A 83 -17.77 -8.72 7.59
C SER A 83 -18.07 -8.41 6.13
N ILE A 84 -17.03 -8.17 5.34
CA ILE A 84 -17.16 -7.85 3.91
C ILE A 84 -17.77 -9.00 3.11
N PHE A 85 -17.40 -10.24 3.42
CA PHE A 85 -18.03 -11.42 2.82
C PHE A 85 -19.53 -11.49 3.17
N GLY A 86 -19.87 -11.27 4.44
CA GLY A 86 -21.27 -11.24 4.90
C GLY A 86 -22.10 -10.14 4.22
N GLU A 87 -21.55 -8.94 4.12
CA GLU A 87 -22.17 -7.81 3.42
C GLU A 87 -22.33 -8.07 1.92
N ALA A 88 -21.31 -8.64 1.28
CA ALA A 88 -21.37 -8.98 -0.13
C ALA A 88 -22.48 -9.97 -0.46
N ILE A 89 -22.71 -10.96 0.40
CA ILE A 89 -23.79 -11.93 0.25
C ILE A 89 -25.15 -11.27 0.53
N THR A 90 -25.25 -10.48 1.59
CA THR A 90 -26.52 -9.90 2.04
C THR A 90 -27.02 -8.79 1.10
N TYR A 91 -26.11 -7.92 0.65
CA TYR A 91 -26.44 -6.72 -0.16
C TYR A 91 -26.02 -6.84 -1.62
N HIS A 92 -25.49 -7.99 -2.06
CA HIS A 92 -24.95 -8.21 -3.41
C HIS A 92 -23.83 -7.23 -3.80
N THR A 93 -23.03 -6.76 -2.84
CA THR A 93 -21.93 -5.78 -3.02
C THR A 93 -20.59 -6.46 -3.35
N TYR A 94 -20.59 -7.37 -4.32
CA TYR A 94 -19.38 -8.13 -4.70
C TYR A 94 -18.23 -7.25 -5.20
N GLY A 95 -18.53 -6.07 -5.75
CA GLY A 95 -17.52 -5.11 -6.19
C GLY A 95 -16.64 -4.61 -5.04
N THR A 96 -17.24 -4.31 -3.89
CA THR A 96 -16.53 -3.88 -2.68
C THR A 96 -15.64 -5.00 -2.14
N LEU A 97 -16.17 -6.23 -2.09
CA LEU A 97 -15.41 -7.41 -1.70
C LEU A 97 -14.17 -7.59 -2.60
N CYS A 98 -14.37 -7.58 -3.93
CA CYS A 98 -13.28 -7.73 -4.88
C CYS A 98 -12.24 -6.60 -4.72
N TYR A 99 -12.67 -5.37 -4.55
CA TYR A 99 -11.79 -4.23 -4.41
C TYR A 99 -10.93 -4.31 -3.14
N GLN A 100 -11.53 -4.61 -1.99
CA GLN A 100 -10.81 -4.66 -0.72
C GLN A 100 -9.92 -5.89 -0.61
N PHE A 101 -10.43 -7.07 -0.98
CA PHE A 101 -9.66 -8.30 -0.88
C PHE A 101 -8.52 -8.37 -1.91
N PHE A 102 -8.87 -8.28 -3.19
CA PHE A 102 -7.88 -8.38 -4.27
C PHE A 102 -7.04 -7.11 -4.40
N GLY A 103 -7.58 -5.94 -4.03
CA GLY A 103 -6.85 -4.69 -4.06
C GLY A 103 -5.59 -4.75 -3.19
N ASN A 104 -5.71 -5.20 -1.94
CA ASN A 104 -4.58 -5.35 -1.03
C ASN A 104 -3.58 -6.40 -1.53
N VAL A 105 -4.06 -7.57 -1.95
CA VAL A 105 -3.20 -8.63 -2.50
C VAL A 105 -2.43 -8.13 -3.73
N LEU A 106 -3.10 -7.55 -4.71
CA LEU A 106 -2.49 -7.08 -5.96
C LEU A 106 -1.52 -5.91 -5.75
N LEU A 107 -1.77 -5.08 -4.75
CA LEU A 107 -0.93 -3.92 -4.44
C LEU A 107 0.48 -4.32 -4.04
N PHE A 108 0.64 -5.42 -3.30
CA PHE A 108 1.95 -5.88 -2.80
C PHE A 108 2.65 -6.91 -3.69
N MET A 109 1.95 -7.53 -4.66
CA MET A 109 2.56 -8.48 -5.61
C MET A 109 3.78 -7.91 -6.36
N PRO A 110 3.74 -6.68 -6.93
CA PRO A 110 4.89 -6.12 -7.64
C PRO A 110 6.11 -5.93 -6.73
N LEU A 111 5.90 -5.57 -5.45
CA LEU A 111 6.98 -5.45 -4.48
C LEU A 111 7.62 -6.80 -4.18
N GLY A 112 6.82 -7.83 -3.91
CA GLY A 112 7.30 -9.17 -3.66
C GLY A 112 8.09 -9.74 -4.84
N PHE A 113 7.55 -9.60 -6.05
CA PHE A 113 8.23 -10.01 -7.27
C PHE A 113 9.59 -9.30 -7.42
N SER A 114 9.64 -7.98 -7.23
CA SER A 114 10.86 -7.20 -7.33
C SER A 114 11.90 -7.61 -6.28
N LEU A 115 11.48 -7.85 -5.03
CA LEU A 115 12.36 -8.32 -3.96
C LEU A 115 12.90 -9.73 -4.22
N CYS A 116 12.11 -10.63 -4.82
CA CYS A 116 12.57 -11.95 -5.22
C CYS A 116 13.70 -11.91 -6.25
N TYR A 117 13.70 -10.92 -7.13
CA TYR A 117 14.80 -10.69 -8.08
C TYR A 117 16.01 -9.99 -7.45
N TYR A 118 15.78 -9.17 -6.43
CA TYR A 118 16.83 -8.47 -5.71
C TYR A 118 17.67 -9.42 -4.85
N PHE A 119 17.01 -10.31 -4.09
CA PHE A 119 17.67 -11.30 -3.26
C PHE A 119 18.01 -12.56 -4.07
N LYS A 120 19.31 -12.86 -4.22
CA LYS A 120 19.81 -13.99 -5.02
C LYS A 120 20.23 -15.21 -4.17
N GLU A 121 20.03 -15.18 -2.85
CA GLU A 121 20.55 -16.16 -1.91
C GLU A 121 19.55 -17.28 -1.57
N ASP A 122 20.04 -18.38 -1.01
CA ASP A 122 19.22 -19.55 -0.64
C ASP A 122 18.08 -19.25 0.35
N LYS A 123 18.23 -18.20 1.19
CA LYS A 123 17.21 -17.77 2.15
C LYS A 123 16.36 -16.59 1.66
N LYS A 124 16.28 -16.39 0.34
CA LYS A 124 15.53 -15.26 -0.25
C LYS A 124 14.08 -15.17 0.22
N PHE A 125 13.38 -16.31 0.36
CA PHE A 125 11.99 -16.34 0.80
C PHE A 125 11.79 -15.65 2.16
N PHE A 126 12.60 -16.00 3.16
CA PHE A 126 12.50 -15.36 4.48
C PHE A 126 12.84 -13.87 4.44
N LYS A 127 13.83 -13.47 3.62
CA LYS A 127 14.17 -12.05 3.47
C LYS A 127 13.02 -11.26 2.83
N VAL A 128 12.42 -11.80 1.76
CA VAL A 128 11.26 -11.21 1.11
C VAL A 128 10.10 -11.13 2.09
N LEU A 129 9.77 -12.22 2.77
CA LEU A 129 8.70 -12.26 3.77
C LEU A 129 8.90 -11.20 4.86
N CYS A 130 10.10 -11.11 5.45
CA CYS A 130 10.41 -10.10 6.46
C CYS A 130 10.29 -8.67 5.91
N CYS A 131 10.75 -8.41 4.68
CA CYS A 131 10.62 -7.10 4.06
C CYS A 131 9.15 -6.74 3.82
N ILE A 132 8.34 -7.68 3.32
CA ILE A 132 6.92 -7.44 3.07
C ILE A 132 6.18 -7.18 4.38
N ILE A 133 6.38 -8.01 5.41
CA ILE A 133 5.76 -7.79 6.73
C ILE A 133 6.17 -6.43 7.30
N LEU A 134 7.45 -6.07 7.19
CA LEU A 134 7.93 -4.78 7.66
C LEU A 134 7.23 -3.62 6.94
N VAL A 135 7.15 -3.67 5.60
CA VAL A 135 6.53 -2.60 4.80
C VAL A 135 5.04 -2.48 5.12
N THR A 136 4.30 -3.60 5.18
CA THR A 136 2.87 -3.56 5.47
C THR A 136 2.59 -3.06 6.88
N VAL A 137 3.35 -3.50 7.90
CA VAL A 137 3.22 -2.97 9.27
C VAL A 137 3.54 -1.48 9.32
N LEU A 138 4.57 -1.02 8.59
CA LEU A 138 4.90 0.41 8.50
C LEU A 138 3.76 1.22 7.89
N VAL A 139 3.07 0.69 6.88
CA VAL A 139 1.89 1.35 6.29
C VAL A 139 0.81 1.57 7.36
N GLU A 140 0.43 0.51 8.10
CA GLU A 140 -0.58 0.60 9.15
C GLU A 140 -0.17 1.56 10.28
N VAL A 141 1.09 1.50 10.72
CA VAL A 141 1.62 2.41 11.75
C VAL A 141 1.54 3.87 11.28
N TRP A 142 1.90 4.15 10.01
CA TRP A 142 1.81 5.50 9.46
C TRP A 142 0.36 5.98 9.30
N GLN A 143 -0.56 5.10 8.89
CA GLN A 143 -2.00 5.42 8.85
C GLN A 143 -2.51 5.77 10.25
N GLY A 144 -2.17 4.97 11.25
CA GLY A 144 -2.50 5.26 12.65
C GLY A 144 -1.90 6.57 13.17
N ALA A 145 -0.64 6.85 12.81
CA ALA A 145 0.03 8.10 13.18
C ALA A 145 -0.66 9.33 12.55
N PHE A 146 -1.02 9.24 11.26
CA PHE A 146 -1.76 10.32 10.60
C PHE A 146 -3.16 10.50 11.17
N ASN A 147 -3.89 9.41 11.47
CA ASN A 147 -5.18 9.49 12.17
C ASN A 147 -5.05 10.22 13.51
N ALA A 148 -4.02 9.90 14.30
CA ALA A 148 -3.76 10.56 15.57
C ALA A 148 -3.41 12.05 15.40
N MET A 149 -2.63 12.41 14.37
CA MET A 149 -2.28 13.80 14.08
C MET A 149 -3.48 14.62 13.60
N LEU A 150 -4.35 14.02 12.78
CA LEU A 150 -5.54 14.68 12.24
C LEU A 150 -6.74 14.64 13.19
N GLN A 151 -6.64 13.88 14.29
CA GLN A 151 -7.74 13.63 15.25
C GLN A 151 -9.01 13.04 14.58
N VAL A 152 -8.84 12.39 13.45
CA VAL A 152 -9.91 11.70 12.71
C VAL A 152 -9.35 10.45 12.03
N ASN A 153 -10.10 9.37 12.07
CA ASN A 153 -9.72 8.13 11.37
C ASN A 153 -10.10 8.22 9.88
N TYR A 154 -9.29 8.93 9.08
CA TYR A 154 -9.52 9.02 7.63
C TYR A 154 -9.14 7.73 6.88
N ARG A 155 -8.34 6.88 7.51
CA ARG A 155 -7.98 5.52 7.05
C ARG A 155 -8.20 4.54 8.20
N CYS A 156 -8.72 3.36 7.87
CA CYS A 156 -8.82 2.26 8.83
C CYS A 156 -7.45 1.65 9.03
N VAL A 157 -7.03 1.48 10.29
CA VAL A 157 -5.87 0.64 10.65
C VAL A 157 -6.42 -0.78 10.82
N ASP A 158 -6.00 -1.70 9.95
CA ASP A 158 -6.60 -3.04 9.87
C ASP A 158 -5.55 -4.16 9.83
N ILE A 159 -5.65 -5.08 10.78
CA ILE A 159 -4.77 -6.26 10.81
C ILE A 159 -5.01 -7.19 9.62
N ASP A 160 -6.23 -7.21 9.06
CA ASP A 160 -6.54 -8.04 7.88
C ASP A 160 -5.84 -7.50 6.63
N ASP A 161 -5.62 -6.18 6.54
CA ASP A 161 -4.82 -5.57 5.47
C ASP A 161 -3.35 -6.02 5.56
N VAL A 162 -2.79 -6.10 6.78
CA VAL A 162 -1.45 -6.67 6.97
C VAL A 162 -1.36 -8.10 6.45
N MET A 163 -2.40 -8.90 6.70
CA MET A 163 -2.45 -10.30 6.24
C MET A 163 -2.56 -10.39 4.72
N LEU A 164 -3.49 -9.65 4.11
CA LEU A 164 -3.72 -9.66 2.67
C LEU A 164 -2.52 -9.12 1.88
N ASN A 165 -1.94 -8.02 2.34
CA ASN A 165 -0.73 -7.44 1.78
C ASN A 165 0.46 -8.42 1.85
N THR A 166 0.60 -9.13 2.98
CA THR A 166 1.63 -10.15 3.15
C THR A 166 1.43 -11.31 2.18
N ILE A 167 0.19 -11.80 2.03
CA ILE A 167 -0.15 -12.83 1.05
C ILE A 167 0.23 -12.35 -0.35
N GLY A 168 -0.19 -11.15 -0.74
CA GLY A 168 0.14 -10.58 -2.05
C GLY A 168 1.65 -10.49 -2.33
N GLY A 169 2.43 -10.08 -1.34
CA GLY A 169 3.89 -9.95 -1.48
C GLY A 169 4.65 -11.28 -1.52
N ILE A 170 4.02 -12.41 -1.18
CA ILE A 170 4.63 -13.75 -1.26
C ILE A 170 4.37 -14.41 -2.62
N PHE A 171 3.22 -14.12 -3.26
CA PHE A 171 2.82 -14.63 -4.56
C PHE A 171 3.38 -13.80 -5.71
#